data_f67fa794832a34ff363e4dcbfeec3a7b
#
_entry.id   f67fa794832a34ff363e4dcbfeec3a7b
#
_cell.length_a   1.000
_cell.length_b   1.000
_cell.length_c   1.000
_cell.angle_alpha   90.00
_cell.angle_beta   90.00
_cell.angle_gamma   90.00
#
_symmetry.space_group_name_H-M   'P 1'
#
loop_
_entity.id
_entity.type
_entity.pdbx_description
1 polymer ?
#
loop_
_entity_poly.entity_id
_entity_poly.type
_entity_poly.pdbx_seq_one_letter_code
_entity_poly.pdbx_strand_id
1 'polypeptide(L)'
;MAFTATAFKMPRPRTFRPICLTGALWAACLLLVVGPTLAQAQLPTLATGGAGSGAASDAKLPERNISEWLARMHEAARRRAYIGTFVVTSGASMSSAKIWHVCDGDQQMERVEALTGAPRSTFRRNDEVITFNADSKTALAEKRESLGLFPNLLKSSDSAIGQFYAARQVGSERVAGFDADVVQLAPKDGLRYGYRVWSEKKSGLVVKLQTVNAQGQVLEQAAFSDLQLDAPVSMAKLTQMMGNTEGYRVEKPDLVKTTALAEGWVLKNAVPGFKPMSCFKRVVAVAEGAAADSTLQWIFSDGLASVSLFVEAFDRQRHVQEGLLSMGATQMLTRRFADKGADRMSEKGAEWWLTVVGEVPAHTLTTFAQGLERKR
;
A
#
# COMPACT_ATOMS: atom_id res chain seq x y z
N MET A 1 0.63 0.36 1.06
CA MET A 1 1.56 1.30 0.39
C MET A 1 2.27 0.56 -0.71
N ALA A 2 1.78 0.70 -1.93
CA ALA A 2 2.44 0.06 -3.05
C ALA A 2 3.79 0.74 -3.27
N PHE A 3 4.88 0.10 -2.85
CA PHE A 3 6.20 0.43 -3.34
C PHE A 3 6.22 0.12 -4.84
N THR A 4 6.29 1.14 -5.65
CA THR A 4 6.54 1.00 -7.08
C THR A 4 7.82 0.20 -7.26
N ALA A 5 7.75 -0.94 -7.93
CA ALA A 5 8.91 -1.69 -8.39
C ALA A 5 9.66 -0.82 -9.41
N THR A 6 10.47 0.12 -8.93
CA THR A 6 11.57 0.68 -9.70
C THR A 6 12.62 -0.41 -9.72
N ALA A 7 13.12 -0.80 -10.88
CA ALA A 7 14.15 -1.79 -11.06
C ALA A 7 15.31 -1.55 -10.07
N PHE A 8 15.37 -2.38 -9.03
CA PHE A 8 16.37 -2.28 -7.99
C PHE A 8 17.65 -2.94 -8.53
N LYS A 9 18.65 -2.13 -8.83
CA LYS A 9 20.00 -2.61 -9.10
C LYS A 9 20.57 -3.05 -7.74
N MET A 10 20.57 -4.36 -7.49
CA MET A 10 21.12 -4.94 -6.26
C MET A 10 22.63 -4.65 -6.16
N PRO A 11 23.14 -4.17 -5.02
CA PRO A 11 24.56 -4.16 -4.75
C PRO A 11 25.06 -5.59 -4.55
N ARG A 12 26.24 -5.89 -5.11
CA ARG A 12 26.92 -7.19 -4.98
C ARG A 12 27.15 -7.54 -3.50
N PRO A 13 26.95 -8.80 -3.07
CA PRO A 13 27.20 -9.21 -1.71
C PRO A 13 28.70 -9.11 -1.40
N ARG A 14 29.04 -8.31 -0.39
CA ARG A 14 30.36 -8.35 0.23
C ARG A 14 30.44 -9.60 1.11
N THR A 15 31.43 -10.43 0.83
CA THR A 15 31.79 -11.60 1.63
C THR A 15 32.21 -11.14 3.02
N PHE A 16 31.43 -11.49 4.05
CA PHE A 16 31.84 -11.37 5.44
C PHE A 16 32.69 -12.58 5.82
N ARG A 17 33.92 -12.31 6.25
CA ARG A 17 34.79 -13.27 6.95
C ARG A 17 34.35 -13.37 8.40
N PRO A 18 34.24 -14.58 9.00
CA PRO A 18 33.96 -14.70 10.42
C PRO A 18 35.22 -14.41 11.24
N ILE A 19 35.08 -13.51 12.23
CA ILE A 19 36.08 -13.34 13.30
C ILE A 19 35.61 -14.17 14.48
N CYS A 20 36.34 -15.27 14.75
CA CYS A 20 36.28 -15.98 16.02
C CYS A 20 36.89 -15.13 17.13
N LEU A 21 36.16 -14.96 18.23
CA LEU A 21 36.74 -14.61 19.53
C LEU A 21 36.09 -15.45 20.62
N THR A 22 36.90 -16.30 21.19
CA THR A 22 36.74 -17.13 22.36
C THR A 22 36.93 -16.31 23.65
N GLY A 23 36.24 -16.67 24.74
CA GLY A 23 36.66 -16.32 26.09
C GLY A 23 35.53 -16.06 27.06
N ALA A 24 35.11 -17.06 27.74
CA ALA A 24 35.26 -17.41 29.17
C ALA A 24 34.38 -16.66 30.18
N LEU A 25 33.48 -17.45 30.78
CA LEU A 25 33.11 -17.61 32.20
C LEU A 25 33.22 -16.43 33.16
N TRP A 26 32.15 -16.15 33.92
CA TRP A 26 32.08 -16.35 35.37
C TRP A 26 30.65 -16.16 35.90
N ALA A 27 30.24 -17.10 36.73
CA ALA A 27 28.98 -17.19 37.47
C ALA A 27 29.07 -16.37 38.76
N ALA A 28 27.95 -15.85 39.26
CA ALA A 28 27.67 -15.74 40.70
C ALA A 28 26.18 -15.52 40.95
N CYS A 29 25.60 -16.44 41.68
CA CYS A 29 24.30 -16.41 42.34
C CYS A 29 24.18 -15.27 43.35
N LEU A 30 22.98 -14.70 43.48
CA LEU A 30 22.44 -14.29 44.78
C LEU A 30 20.91 -14.21 44.71
N LEU A 31 20.29 -15.15 45.40
CA LEU A 31 18.85 -15.19 45.73
C LEU A 31 18.58 -14.14 46.83
N LEU A 32 17.58 -13.32 46.63
CA LEU A 32 16.88 -12.62 47.70
C LEU A 32 15.38 -12.74 47.47
N VAL A 33 14.79 -13.57 48.31
CA VAL A 33 13.35 -13.77 48.44
C VAL A 33 12.81 -12.61 49.28
N VAL A 34 11.90 -11.82 48.74
CA VAL A 34 11.04 -10.92 49.52
C VAL A 34 9.61 -11.20 49.12
N GLY A 35 8.87 -11.70 50.10
CA GLY A 35 7.47 -12.10 49.96
C GLY A 35 6.50 -10.91 49.86
N PRO A 36 5.32 -11.10 49.24
CA PRO A 36 4.31 -10.07 49.11
C PRO A 36 3.47 -9.94 50.39
N THR A 37 3.46 -8.75 50.97
CA THR A 37 2.47 -8.32 51.96
C THR A 37 1.16 -7.95 51.23
N LEU A 38 0.11 -8.74 51.50
CA LEU A 38 -1.25 -8.45 51.12
C LEU A 38 -1.80 -7.27 51.97
N ALA A 39 -1.98 -6.12 51.36
CA ALA A 39 -2.77 -5.05 51.92
C ALA A 39 -4.23 -5.22 51.45
N GLN A 40 -5.11 -5.65 52.37
CA GLN A 40 -6.56 -5.62 52.16
C GLN A 40 -7.07 -4.18 52.31
N ALA A 41 -7.52 -3.58 51.21
CA ALA A 41 -8.28 -2.33 51.25
C ALA A 41 -9.77 -2.67 51.43
N GLN A 42 -10.32 -2.24 52.58
CA GLN A 42 -11.76 -2.30 52.87
C GLN A 42 -12.51 -1.28 52.02
N LEU A 43 -13.53 -1.75 51.32
CA LEU A 43 -14.52 -0.91 50.62
C LEU A 43 -15.48 -0.27 51.60
N PRO A 44 -15.80 1.02 51.54
CA PRO A 44 -16.91 1.58 52.28
C PRO A 44 -18.23 1.25 51.55
N THR A 45 -19.12 0.64 52.31
CA THR A 45 -20.55 0.44 52.00
C THR A 45 -21.22 1.80 51.91
N LEU A 46 -21.76 2.18 50.77
CA LEU A 46 -22.64 3.36 50.60
C LEU A 46 -24.07 2.88 50.37
N ALA A 47 -24.93 3.56 51.13
CA ALA A 47 -26.32 3.30 51.31
C ALA A 47 -27.16 3.40 50.01
N THR A 48 -28.18 2.57 49.97
CA THR A 48 -29.33 2.58 49.07
C THR A 48 -30.09 3.89 49.17
N GLY A 49 -30.14 4.63 48.06
CA GLY A 49 -31.08 5.74 47.81
C GLY A 49 -31.76 5.49 46.48
N GLY A 50 -33.05 5.36 46.50
CA GLY A 50 -33.87 4.85 45.41
C GLY A 50 -34.18 5.82 44.27
N ALA A 51 -34.63 5.20 43.20
CA ALA A 51 -35.60 5.58 42.21
C ALA A 51 -35.32 6.82 41.33
N GLY A 52 -35.07 6.53 40.08
CA GLY A 52 -35.11 7.46 38.95
C GLY A 52 -34.92 6.65 37.68
N SER A 53 -35.90 5.79 37.32
CA SER A 53 -35.97 5.10 36.06
C SER A 53 -36.23 6.10 34.94
N GLY A 54 -35.18 6.68 34.41
CA GLY A 54 -35.14 7.32 33.10
C GLY A 54 -34.36 6.40 32.17
N ALA A 55 -35.03 5.41 31.56
CA ALA A 55 -34.52 4.70 30.44
C ALA A 55 -34.32 5.68 29.26
N ALA A 56 -33.17 6.35 29.22
CA ALA A 56 -32.70 6.92 27.98
C ALA A 56 -32.49 5.74 27.04
N SER A 57 -33.45 5.57 26.12
CA SER A 57 -33.34 4.73 24.97
C SER A 57 -32.04 5.16 24.28
N ASP A 58 -30.96 4.38 24.45
CA ASP A 58 -29.81 4.40 23.57
C ASP A 58 -30.33 4.02 22.19
N ALA A 59 -30.81 4.98 21.44
CA ALA A 59 -31.12 4.88 20.04
C ALA A 59 -29.75 4.62 19.38
N LYS A 60 -29.42 3.34 19.25
CA LYS A 60 -28.25 2.87 18.50
C LYS A 60 -28.36 3.49 17.12
N LEU A 61 -27.50 4.49 16.83
CA LEU A 61 -27.41 5.10 15.50
C LEU A 61 -27.32 3.97 14.48
N PRO A 62 -28.03 4.04 13.35
CA PRO A 62 -28.02 3.00 12.34
C PRO A 62 -26.57 2.72 11.93
N GLU A 63 -26.18 1.46 12.00
CA GLU A 63 -24.82 1.01 11.69
C GLU A 63 -24.55 1.29 10.21
N ARG A 64 -23.52 2.10 9.91
CA ARG A 64 -23.14 2.44 8.53
C ARG A 64 -22.74 1.18 7.78
N ASN A 65 -23.25 1.05 6.55
CA ASN A 65 -22.79 0.00 5.66
C ASN A 65 -21.37 0.32 5.09
N ILE A 66 -20.76 -0.64 4.41
CA ILE A 66 -19.39 -0.50 3.90
C ILE A 66 -19.24 0.67 2.92
N SER A 67 -20.22 0.90 2.05
CA SER A 67 -20.18 1.97 1.05
C SER A 67 -20.23 3.34 1.71
N GLU A 68 -21.04 3.50 2.76
CA GLU A 68 -21.12 4.72 3.55
C GLU A 68 -19.83 5.02 4.31
N TRP A 69 -19.20 3.99 4.90
CA TRP A 69 -17.90 4.14 5.56
C TRP A 69 -16.84 4.59 4.58
N LEU A 70 -16.73 3.91 3.44
CA LEU A 70 -15.71 4.18 2.44
C LEU A 70 -15.94 5.55 1.76
N ALA A 71 -17.19 5.92 1.47
CA ALA A 71 -17.53 7.24 0.92
C ALA A 71 -17.11 8.36 1.87
N ARG A 72 -17.40 8.22 3.17
CA ARG A 72 -17.01 9.20 4.19
C ARG A 72 -15.48 9.36 4.30
N MET A 73 -14.74 8.24 4.32
CA MET A 73 -13.28 8.25 4.40
C MET A 73 -12.65 8.87 3.14
N HIS A 74 -13.19 8.53 1.98
CA HIS A 74 -12.74 9.06 0.69
C HIS A 74 -12.97 10.57 0.58
N GLU A 75 -14.16 11.02 0.94
CA GLU A 75 -14.51 12.43 0.97
C GLU A 75 -13.57 13.22 1.88
N ALA A 76 -13.31 12.72 3.10
CA ALA A 76 -12.40 13.35 4.04
C ALA A 76 -10.97 13.45 3.51
N ALA A 77 -10.48 12.40 2.87
CA ALA A 77 -9.13 12.37 2.31
C ALA A 77 -8.96 13.35 1.13
N ARG A 78 -10.05 13.67 0.42
CA ARG A 78 -10.01 14.52 -0.77
C ARG A 78 -10.30 16.00 -0.50
N ARG A 79 -11.11 16.31 0.51
CA ARG A 79 -11.64 17.66 0.71
C ARG A 79 -11.09 18.40 1.93
N ARG A 80 -10.18 17.79 2.68
CA ARG A 80 -9.57 18.46 3.82
C ARG A 80 -8.11 18.79 3.59
N ALA A 81 -7.72 20.00 4.00
CA ALA A 81 -6.32 20.34 4.12
C ALA A 81 -5.76 19.77 5.40
N TYR A 82 -4.58 19.13 5.35
CA TYR A 82 -3.89 18.63 6.54
C TYR A 82 -2.38 18.56 6.35
N ILE A 83 -1.68 18.61 7.48
CA ILE A 83 -0.25 18.32 7.58
C ILE A 83 -0.11 17.22 8.63
N GLY A 84 0.69 16.20 8.35
CA GLY A 84 0.94 15.15 9.34
C GLY A 84 2.24 14.41 9.10
N THR A 85 2.71 13.77 10.15
CA THR A 85 3.79 12.79 10.09
C THR A 85 3.17 11.42 10.34
N PHE A 86 3.45 10.48 9.47
CA PHE A 86 2.96 9.11 9.62
C PHE A 86 4.10 8.11 9.60
N VAL A 87 3.87 7.00 10.28
CA VAL A 87 4.79 5.87 10.37
C VAL A 87 4.14 4.66 9.71
N VAL A 88 4.94 3.96 8.92
CA VAL A 88 4.55 2.69 8.32
C VAL A 88 5.42 1.59 8.90
N THR A 89 4.79 0.51 9.37
CA THR A 89 5.48 -0.71 9.79
C THR A 89 5.03 -1.86 8.89
N SER A 90 5.99 -2.61 8.38
CA SER A 90 5.76 -3.74 7.47
C SER A 90 6.77 -4.85 7.80
N GLY A 91 6.29 -5.91 8.47
CA GLY A 91 7.18 -6.91 9.06
C GLY A 91 8.14 -6.29 10.08
N ALA A 92 9.44 -6.50 9.90
CA ALA A 92 10.50 -5.92 10.75
C ALA A 92 10.92 -4.50 10.32
N SER A 93 10.39 -3.97 9.23
CA SER A 93 10.75 -2.66 8.69
C SER A 93 9.85 -1.57 9.21
N MET A 94 10.42 -0.39 9.46
CA MET A 94 9.70 0.81 9.84
C MET A 94 10.20 1.98 8.99
N SER A 95 9.27 2.79 8.50
CA SER A 95 9.57 4.03 7.79
C SER A 95 8.64 5.14 8.25
N SER A 96 9.08 6.39 8.09
CA SER A 96 8.25 7.56 8.38
C SER A 96 8.31 8.56 7.24
N ALA A 97 7.22 9.31 7.08
CA ALA A 97 7.13 10.37 6.10
C ALA A 97 6.24 11.49 6.61
N LYS A 98 6.48 12.70 6.09
CA LYS A 98 5.63 13.86 6.34
C LYS A 98 4.80 14.16 5.10
N ILE A 99 3.53 14.44 5.30
CA ILE A 99 2.56 14.74 4.25
C ILE A 99 1.99 16.14 4.43
N TRP A 100 1.83 16.86 3.34
CA TRP A 100 1.07 18.09 3.20
C TRP A 100 0.01 17.83 2.13
N HIS A 101 -1.23 18.03 2.47
CA HIS A 101 -2.34 17.87 1.54
C HIS A 101 -3.21 19.11 1.55
N VAL A 102 -3.62 19.54 0.38
CA VAL A 102 -4.56 20.65 0.17
C VAL A 102 -5.43 20.37 -1.03
N CYS A 103 -6.68 20.83 -0.96
CA CYS A 103 -7.63 20.77 -2.05
C CYS A 103 -8.26 22.15 -2.29
N ASP A 104 -8.63 22.42 -3.56
CA ASP A 104 -9.38 23.57 -3.99
C ASP A 104 -10.33 23.12 -5.11
N GLY A 105 -11.62 22.99 -4.78
CA GLY A 105 -12.60 22.33 -5.63
C GLY A 105 -12.18 20.91 -5.99
N ASP A 106 -12.04 20.63 -7.28
CA ASP A 106 -11.60 19.32 -7.79
C ASP A 106 -10.08 19.17 -7.88
N GLN A 107 -9.33 20.25 -7.60
CA GLN A 107 -7.87 20.22 -7.60
C GLN A 107 -7.36 19.70 -6.25
N GLN A 108 -6.47 18.73 -6.32
CA GLN A 108 -5.77 18.19 -5.15
C GLN A 108 -4.27 18.33 -5.35
N MET A 109 -3.60 18.74 -4.30
CA MET A 109 -2.14 18.84 -4.27
C MET A 109 -1.62 18.19 -3.00
N GLU A 110 -0.64 17.31 -3.16
CA GLU A 110 -0.02 16.55 -2.09
C GLU A 110 1.50 16.59 -2.24
N ARG A 111 2.19 16.72 -1.10
CA ARG A 111 3.61 16.49 -1.00
C ARG A 111 3.86 15.45 0.09
N VAL A 112 4.62 14.42 -0.23
CA VAL A 112 5.10 13.43 0.73
C VAL A 112 6.61 13.45 0.74
N GLU A 113 7.19 13.67 1.92
CA GLU A 113 8.64 13.71 2.15
C GLU A 113 9.05 12.53 3.02
N ALA A 114 9.97 11.69 2.53
CA ALA A 114 10.54 10.60 3.30
C ALA A 114 11.43 11.17 4.44
N LEU A 115 11.16 10.75 5.67
CA LEU A 115 11.93 11.11 6.86
C LEU A 115 12.92 10.01 7.26
N THR A 116 12.80 8.82 6.66
CA THR A 116 13.70 7.69 6.86
C THR A 116 14.17 7.15 5.52
N GLY A 117 15.38 6.58 5.49
CA GLY A 117 16.01 6.07 4.27
C GLY A 117 16.55 7.17 3.37
N ALA A 118 16.67 6.89 2.07
CA ALA A 118 17.17 7.86 1.09
C ALA A 118 16.23 9.06 0.97
N PRO A 119 16.76 10.30 0.94
CA PRO A 119 15.98 11.51 0.83
C PRO A 119 15.15 11.52 -0.47
N ARG A 120 13.82 11.55 -0.32
CA ARG A 120 12.88 11.54 -1.43
C ARG A 120 11.69 12.44 -1.13
N SER A 121 11.28 13.22 -2.12
CA SER A 121 10.08 14.05 -2.05
C SER A 121 9.18 13.74 -3.25
N THR A 122 7.95 13.34 -2.99
CA THR A 122 6.96 13.04 -4.02
C THR A 122 5.87 14.10 -3.99
N PHE A 123 5.66 14.76 -5.10
CA PHE A 123 4.53 15.67 -5.31
C PHE A 123 3.50 15.00 -6.18
N ARG A 124 2.25 15.26 -5.88
CA ARG A 124 1.11 14.79 -6.66
C ARG A 124 0.13 15.92 -6.86
N ARG A 125 -0.25 16.15 -8.10
CA ARG A 125 -1.35 17.05 -8.49
C ARG A 125 -2.34 16.26 -9.34
N ASN A 126 -3.47 15.90 -8.75
CA ASN A 126 -4.43 14.98 -9.36
C ASN A 126 -3.78 13.66 -9.80
N ASP A 127 -3.66 13.42 -11.11
CA ASP A 127 -3.02 12.24 -11.71
C ASP A 127 -1.51 12.44 -12.04
N GLU A 128 -1.02 13.68 -11.99
CA GLU A 128 0.39 13.98 -12.22
C GLU A 128 1.21 13.75 -10.95
N VAL A 129 2.30 13.01 -11.08
CA VAL A 129 3.21 12.70 -9.95
C VAL A 129 4.64 13.03 -10.38
N ILE A 130 5.36 13.78 -9.54
CA ILE A 130 6.79 13.99 -9.69
C ILE A 130 7.50 13.52 -8.42
N THR A 131 8.43 12.58 -8.57
CA THR A 131 9.26 12.08 -7.48
C THR A 131 10.69 12.55 -7.64
N PHE A 132 11.16 13.36 -6.69
CA PHE A 132 12.53 13.84 -6.61
C PHE A 132 13.36 12.89 -5.75
N ASN A 133 14.45 12.36 -6.29
CA ASN A 133 15.45 11.56 -5.61
C ASN A 133 16.72 12.39 -5.47
N ALA A 134 17.00 12.85 -4.25
CA ALA A 134 18.08 13.80 -4.01
C ALA A 134 19.48 13.19 -4.26
N ASP A 135 19.68 11.91 -3.93
CA ASP A 135 20.96 11.23 -4.07
C ASP A 135 21.36 11.01 -5.54
N SER A 136 20.41 10.63 -6.39
CA SER A 136 20.63 10.40 -7.82
C SER A 136 20.45 11.66 -8.67
N LYS A 137 19.97 12.76 -8.07
CA LYS A 137 19.61 13.99 -8.78
C LYS A 137 18.65 13.72 -9.94
N THR A 138 17.65 12.84 -9.73
CA THR A 138 16.63 12.51 -10.72
C THR A 138 15.25 12.97 -10.27
N ALA A 139 14.46 13.49 -11.18
CA ALA A 139 13.06 13.82 -11.01
C ALA A 139 12.23 12.96 -11.99
N LEU A 140 11.53 11.96 -11.45
CA LEU A 140 10.69 11.07 -12.25
C LEU A 140 9.28 11.65 -12.32
N ALA A 141 8.88 12.08 -13.54
CA ALA A 141 7.55 12.62 -13.82
C ALA A 141 6.68 11.56 -14.49
N GLU A 142 5.56 11.20 -13.85
CA GLU A 142 4.66 10.15 -14.33
C GLU A 142 3.20 10.61 -14.23
N LYS A 143 2.34 10.04 -15.07
CA LYS A 143 0.90 10.06 -14.83
C LYS A 143 0.51 8.77 -14.13
N ARG A 144 -0.14 8.88 -12.97
CA ARG A 144 -0.61 7.74 -12.21
C ARG A 144 -2.08 7.90 -11.88
N GLU A 145 -2.87 6.91 -12.27
CA GLU A 145 -4.19 6.75 -11.70
C GLU A 145 -4.06 6.56 -10.17
N SER A 146 -4.99 7.15 -9.40
CA SER A 146 -4.92 7.08 -7.94
C SER A 146 -4.99 5.63 -7.47
N LEU A 147 -3.89 5.15 -6.94
CA LEU A 147 -3.82 3.84 -6.30
C LEU A 147 -4.06 4.00 -4.80
N GLY A 148 -5.24 4.27 -4.31
CA GLY A 148 -5.58 4.36 -2.89
C GLY A 148 -4.41 4.22 -1.91
N LEU A 149 -3.68 5.31 -1.66
CA LEU A 149 -2.59 5.33 -0.68
C LEU A 149 -3.09 5.95 0.61
N PHE A 150 -2.56 5.48 1.76
CA PHE A 150 -2.87 6.11 3.04
C PHE A 150 -2.66 7.64 2.98
N PRO A 151 -3.60 8.45 3.49
CA PRO A 151 -4.86 8.07 4.16
C PRO A 151 -6.05 7.79 3.23
N ASN A 152 -5.90 7.87 1.91
CA ASN A 152 -6.96 7.56 0.95
C ASN A 152 -6.97 6.06 0.62
N LEU A 153 -8.05 5.36 0.97
CA LEU A 153 -8.17 3.91 0.80
C LEU A 153 -8.82 3.50 -0.52
N LEU A 154 -9.74 4.33 -1.04
CA LEU A 154 -10.50 3.97 -2.23
C LEU A 154 -9.70 4.23 -3.50
N LYS A 155 -9.68 3.22 -4.36
CA LYS A 155 -9.13 3.29 -5.71
C LYS A 155 -10.22 3.55 -6.76
N SER A 156 -11.48 3.20 -6.42
CA SER A 156 -12.66 3.47 -7.25
C SER A 156 -13.91 3.51 -6.38
N SER A 157 -14.92 4.28 -6.78
CA SER A 157 -16.24 4.34 -6.14
C SER A 157 -17.16 3.19 -6.57
N ASP A 158 -16.63 1.96 -6.68
CA ASP A 158 -17.42 0.82 -7.15
C ASP A 158 -18.44 0.39 -6.11
N SER A 159 -19.73 0.44 -6.47
CA SER A 159 -20.84 -0.03 -5.65
C SER A 159 -20.79 -1.53 -5.34
N ALA A 160 -19.98 -2.28 -6.08
CA ALA A 160 -19.84 -3.73 -5.92
C ALA A 160 -19.00 -4.16 -4.71
N ILE A 161 -18.32 -3.23 -4.03
CA ILE A 161 -17.39 -3.56 -2.94
C ILE A 161 -18.06 -4.34 -1.80
N GLY A 162 -19.34 -4.07 -1.54
CA GLY A 162 -20.15 -4.80 -0.57
C GLY A 162 -20.37 -6.28 -0.90
N GLN A 163 -20.08 -6.72 -2.12
CA GLN A 163 -20.11 -8.14 -2.48
C GLN A 163 -18.88 -8.88 -1.92
N PHE A 164 -17.76 -8.20 -1.77
CA PHE A 164 -16.47 -8.79 -1.42
C PHE A 164 -16.01 -8.49 -0.01
N TYR A 165 -16.53 -7.43 0.60
CA TYR A 165 -16.21 -7.05 1.98
C TYR A 165 -17.46 -6.77 2.80
N ALA A 166 -17.36 -7.00 4.11
CA ALA A 166 -18.31 -6.54 5.11
C ALA A 166 -17.63 -5.50 6.01
N ALA A 167 -18.34 -4.44 6.39
CA ALA A 167 -17.85 -3.46 7.34
C ALA A 167 -18.58 -3.60 8.67
N ARG A 168 -17.85 -3.49 9.77
CA ARG A 168 -18.38 -3.46 11.12
C ARG A 168 -17.57 -2.50 11.97
N GLN A 169 -18.23 -1.58 12.67
CA GLN A 169 -17.59 -0.79 13.72
C GLN A 169 -17.33 -1.70 14.92
N VAL A 170 -16.08 -1.77 15.37
CA VAL A 170 -15.67 -2.68 16.45
C VAL A 170 -15.23 -1.96 17.72
N GLY A 171 -15.20 -0.63 17.69
CA GLY A 171 -14.82 0.18 18.83
C GLY A 171 -14.49 1.62 18.48
N SER A 172 -13.85 2.29 19.43
CA SER A 172 -13.28 3.62 19.26
C SER A 172 -11.96 3.70 20.00
N GLU A 173 -10.97 4.36 19.41
CA GLU A 173 -9.63 4.55 19.98
C GLU A 173 -9.11 5.95 19.67
N ARG A 174 -8.11 6.39 20.42
CA ARG A 174 -7.44 7.68 20.17
C ARG A 174 -6.14 7.46 19.36
N VAL A 175 -5.97 8.22 18.28
CA VAL A 175 -4.79 8.17 17.41
C VAL A 175 -4.34 9.60 17.09
N ALA A 176 -3.06 9.90 17.23
CA ALA A 176 -2.47 11.22 16.97
C ALA A 176 -3.25 12.38 17.63
N GLY A 177 -3.83 12.14 18.81
CA GLY A 177 -4.61 13.15 19.53
C GLY A 177 -6.10 13.22 19.16
N PHE A 178 -6.57 12.44 18.17
CA PHE A 178 -7.95 12.45 17.67
C PHE A 178 -8.71 11.19 18.08
N ASP A 179 -9.99 11.34 18.42
CA ASP A 179 -10.90 10.22 18.65
C ASP A 179 -11.34 9.65 17.30
N ALA A 180 -11.19 8.35 17.13
CA ALA A 180 -11.48 7.64 15.90
C ALA A 180 -12.39 6.43 16.13
N ASP A 181 -13.31 6.22 15.21
CA ASP A 181 -14.06 4.95 15.13
C ASP A 181 -13.19 3.88 14.51
N VAL A 182 -13.19 2.70 15.12
CA VAL A 182 -12.46 1.54 14.61
C VAL A 182 -13.40 0.69 13.78
N VAL A 183 -13.13 0.61 12.49
CA VAL A 183 -13.94 -0.12 11.51
C VAL A 183 -13.14 -1.29 10.96
N GLN A 184 -13.69 -2.48 11.11
CA GLN A 184 -13.15 -3.68 10.49
C GLN A 184 -13.81 -3.89 9.13
N LEU A 185 -12.98 -4.01 8.08
CA LEU A 185 -13.38 -4.42 6.74
C LEU A 185 -12.94 -5.86 6.57
N ALA A 186 -13.89 -6.79 6.69
CA ALA A 186 -13.63 -8.23 6.60
C ALA A 186 -13.87 -8.72 5.17
N PRO A 187 -12.91 -9.40 4.53
CA PRO A 187 -13.14 -10.02 3.24
C PRO A 187 -14.13 -11.20 3.38
N LYS A 188 -14.96 -11.40 2.36
CA LYS A 188 -15.93 -12.50 2.29
C LYS A 188 -15.38 -13.75 1.60
N ASP A 189 -14.17 -13.66 1.09
CA ASP A 189 -13.46 -14.76 0.43
C ASP A 189 -11.98 -14.80 0.85
N GLY A 190 -11.23 -15.78 0.33
CA GLY A 190 -9.80 -15.92 0.62
C GLY A 190 -8.88 -15.10 -0.31
N LEU A 191 -9.41 -14.40 -1.32
CA LEU A 191 -8.62 -13.77 -2.38
C LEU A 191 -8.02 -12.40 -1.99
N ARG A 192 -8.37 -11.88 -0.82
CA ARG A 192 -7.98 -10.54 -0.38
C ARG A 192 -7.70 -10.48 1.11
N TYR A 193 -6.94 -9.46 1.51
CA TYR A 193 -6.72 -9.18 2.92
C TYR A 193 -7.89 -8.40 3.53
N GLY A 194 -8.01 -8.48 4.86
CA GLY A 194 -8.88 -7.60 5.62
C GLY A 194 -8.18 -6.31 6.02
N TYR A 195 -8.98 -5.34 6.46
CA TYR A 195 -8.45 -4.07 6.96
C TYR A 195 -9.08 -3.75 8.31
N ARG A 196 -8.31 -3.08 9.16
CA ARG A 196 -8.81 -2.37 10.33
C ARG A 196 -8.47 -0.90 10.18
N VAL A 197 -9.48 -0.05 10.17
CA VAL A 197 -9.37 1.36 9.82
C VAL A 197 -9.81 2.21 10.99
N TRP A 198 -9.03 3.19 11.38
CA TRP A 198 -9.39 4.21 12.36
C TRP A 198 -9.77 5.48 11.61
N SER A 199 -11.06 5.77 11.59
CA SER A 199 -11.64 6.97 10.96
C SER A 199 -11.91 8.01 12.03
N GLU A 200 -11.29 9.19 11.93
CA GLU A 200 -11.51 10.28 12.87
C GLU A 200 -13.00 10.64 12.90
N LYS A 201 -13.57 10.80 14.13
CA LYS A 201 -15.03 10.86 14.34
C LYS A 201 -15.69 12.04 13.68
N LYS A 202 -15.06 13.21 13.65
CA LYS A 202 -15.66 14.45 13.11
C LYS A 202 -15.44 14.55 11.60
N SER A 203 -14.22 14.37 11.14
CA SER A 203 -13.84 14.55 9.75
C SER A 203 -14.09 13.32 8.88
N GLY A 204 -13.91 12.13 9.44
CA GLY A 204 -13.88 10.89 8.68
C GLY A 204 -12.50 10.54 8.13
N LEU A 205 -11.47 11.37 8.33
CA LEU A 205 -10.12 11.10 7.84
C LEU A 205 -9.58 9.82 8.47
N VAL A 206 -8.91 9.00 7.67
CA VAL A 206 -8.23 7.80 8.15
C VAL A 206 -6.96 8.21 8.86
N VAL A 207 -6.89 7.97 10.16
CA VAL A 207 -5.74 8.32 11.01
C VAL A 207 -4.83 7.14 11.31
N LYS A 208 -5.35 5.91 11.14
CA LYS A 208 -4.57 4.67 11.21
C LYS A 208 -5.22 3.60 10.34
N LEU A 209 -4.39 2.76 9.72
CA LEU A 209 -4.80 1.65 8.88
C LEU A 209 -3.94 0.44 9.21
N GLN A 210 -4.55 -0.73 9.32
CA GLN A 210 -3.88 -2.02 9.36
C GLN A 210 -4.39 -2.90 8.24
N THR A 211 -3.48 -3.56 7.52
CA THR A 211 -3.78 -4.69 6.64
C THR A 211 -3.58 -5.97 7.44
N VAL A 212 -4.60 -6.82 7.46
CA VAL A 212 -4.61 -8.06 8.26
C VAL A 212 -4.85 -9.28 7.39
N ASN A 213 -4.18 -10.38 7.72
CA ASN A 213 -4.42 -11.66 7.06
C ASN A 213 -5.68 -12.37 7.62
N ALA A 214 -5.99 -13.55 7.07
CA ALA A 214 -7.15 -14.34 7.50
C ALA A 214 -7.10 -14.79 8.96
N GLN A 215 -5.91 -14.85 9.57
CA GLN A 215 -5.69 -15.18 10.97
C GLN A 215 -5.76 -13.95 11.89
N GLY A 216 -6.04 -12.75 11.33
CA GLY A 216 -6.11 -11.50 12.09
C GLY A 216 -4.73 -10.89 12.43
N GLN A 217 -3.64 -11.46 11.91
CA GLN A 217 -2.29 -10.92 12.11
C GLN A 217 -2.10 -9.67 11.26
N VAL A 218 -1.47 -8.66 11.84
CA VAL A 218 -1.15 -7.40 11.14
C VAL A 218 0.06 -7.62 10.24
N LEU A 219 -0.14 -7.47 8.94
CA LEU A 219 0.92 -7.57 7.93
C LEU A 219 1.61 -6.23 7.72
N GLU A 220 0.82 -5.15 7.74
CA GLU A 220 1.29 -3.79 7.56
C GLU A 220 0.42 -2.83 8.36
N GLN A 221 0.99 -1.77 8.87
CA GLN A 221 0.29 -0.70 9.56
C GLN A 221 0.83 0.65 9.12
N ALA A 222 -0.07 1.59 8.86
CA ALA A 222 0.22 3.01 8.70
C ALA A 222 -0.57 3.81 9.72
N ALA A 223 0.08 4.75 10.43
CA ALA A 223 -0.59 5.59 11.42
C ALA A 223 0.04 6.97 11.47
N PHE A 224 -0.77 8.01 11.63
CA PHE A 224 -0.25 9.32 11.99
C PHE A 224 0.33 9.28 13.41
N SER A 225 1.51 9.83 13.57
CA SER A 225 2.13 10.13 14.87
C SER A 225 1.87 11.58 15.27
N ASP A 226 1.71 12.47 14.27
CA ASP A 226 1.33 13.86 14.41
C ASP A 226 0.42 14.25 13.27
N LEU A 227 -0.66 15.02 13.55
CA LEU A 227 -1.63 15.43 12.55
C LEU A 227 -2.25 16.77 12.92
N GLN A 228 -2.24 17.69 11.98
CA GLN A 228 -2.96 18.95 12.04
C GLN A 228 -4.01 18.96 10.93
N LEU A 229 -5.28 18.88 11.31
CA LEU A 229 -6.41 19.05 10.40
C LEU A 229 -6.63 20.53 10.11
N ASP A 230 -7.19 20.82 8.93
CA ASP A 230 -7.49 22.16 8.44
C ASP A 230 -6.29 23.10 8.50
N ALA A 231 -5.09 22.52 8.26
CA ALA A 231 -3.81 23.23 8.27
C ALA A 231 -3.74 24.23 7.10
N PRO A 232 -3.08 25.39 7.29
CA PRO A 232 -2.93 26.39 6.23
C PRO A 232 -1.90 25.99 5.18
N VAL A 233 -2.24 25.00 4.36
CA VAL A 233 -1.37 24.52 3.27
C VAL A 233 -1.62 25.35 2.01
N SER A 234 -0.56 25.91 1.43
CA SER A 234 -0.66 26.72 0.21
C SER A 234 -0.53 25.85 -1.04
N MET A 235 -1.61 25.76 -1.82
CA MET A 235 -1.65 25.12 -3.13
C MET A 235 -0.59 25.73 -4.08
N ALA A 236 -0.51 27.05 -4.14
CA ALA A 236 0.44 27.76 -5.01
C ALA A 236 1.89 27.42 -4.66
N LYS A 237 2.22 27.40 -3.35
CA LYS A 237 3.57 27.06 -2.91
C LYS A 237 3.94 25.62 -3.28
N LEU A 238 3.06 24.65 -3.06
CA LEU A 238 3.31 23.25 -3.41
C LEU A 238 3.44 23.08 -4.93
N THR A 239 2.61 23.77 -5.72
CA THR A 239 2.69 23.76 -7.20
C THR A 239 4.03 24.33 -7.68
N GLN A 240 4.49 25.45 -7.11
CA GLN A 240 5.77 26.03 -7.42
C GLN A 240 6.92 25.05 -7.10
N MET A 241 6.87 24.42 -5.93
CA MET A 241 7.88 23.42 -5.55
C MET A 241 7.89 22.20 -6.47
N MET A 242 6.72 21.70 -6.87
CA MET A 242 6.58 20.60 -7.83
C MET A 242 7.20 20.92 -9.19
N GLY A 243 7.04 22.18 -9.67
CA GLY A 243 7.58 22.64 -10.95
C GLY A 243 9.06 22.97 -10.92
N ASN A 244 9.67 23.11 -9.76
CA ASN A 244 11.09 23.43 -9.65
C ASN A 244 11.95 22.17 -9.79
N THR A 245 12.42 21.90 -10.99
CA THR A 245 13.29 20.76 -11.33
C THR A 245 14.75 21.17 -11.50
N GLU A 246 15.14 22.37 -11.08
CA GLU A 246 16.51 22.86 -11.18
C GLU A 246 17.50 21.93 -10.44
N GLY A 247 18.58 21.55 -11.10
CA GLY A 247 19.58 20.63 -10.58
C GLY A 247 19.17 19.15 -10.61
N TYR A 248 18.02 18.81 -11.24
CA TYR A 248 17.58 17.43 -11.42
C TYR A 248 17.51 17.05 -12.90
N ARG A 249 17.91 15.83 -13.23
CA ARG A 249 17.62 15.21 -14.52
C ARG A 249 16.18 14.73 -14.51
N VAL A 250 15.34 15.34 -15.35
CA VAL A 250 13.93 14.96 -15.46
C VAL A 250 13.79 13.73 -16.35
N GLU A 251 13.21 12.66 -15.78
CA GLU A 251 12.89 11.42 -16.46
C GLU A 251 11.38 11.34 -16.66
N LYS A 252 10.94 11.18 -17.90
CA LYS A 252 9.53 11.00 -18.28
C LYS A 252 9.43 9.68 -19.02
N PRO A 253 9.01 8.59 -18.35
CA PRO A 253 8.81 7.32 -19.03
C PRO A 253 7.68 7.47 -20.06
N ASP A 254 7.92 6.99 -21.26
CA ASP A 254 6.89 6.92 -22.30
C ASP A 254 5.91 5.78 -21.93
N LEU A 255 4.77 6.16 -21.37
CA LEU A 255 3.67 5.26 -21.06
C LEU A 255 2.62 5.38 -22.17
N VAL A 256 2.55 4.38 -23.02
CA VAL A 256 1.54 4.30 -24.07
C VAL A 256 0.34 3.52 -23.52
N LYS A 257 -0.82 4.17 -23.46
CA LYS A 257 -2.06 3.48 -23.09
C LYS A 257 -2.41 2.47 -24.17
N THR A 258 -2.68 1.23 -23.76
CA THR A 258 -2.98 0.11 -24.66
C THR A 258 -4.02 -0.81 -24.03
N THR A 259 -4.27 -1.96 -24.63
CA THR A 259 -5.05 -3.05 -24.05
C THR A 259 -4.21 -4.32 -24.04
N ALA A 260 -4.42 -5.19 -23.06
CA ALA A 260 -3.72 -6.45 -23.01
C ALA A 260 -3.94 -7.27 -24.29
N LEU A 261 -5.17 -7.22 -24.83
CA LEU A 261 -5.53 -7.90 -26.08
C LEU A 261 -4.75 -7.39 -27.30
N ALA A 262 -4.57 -6.06 -27.42
CA ALA A 262 -3.78 -5.46 -28.50
C ALA A 262 -2.30 -5.87 -28.44
N GLU A 263 -1.80 -6.08 -27.20
CA GLU A 263 -0.44 -6.58 -26.95
C GLU A 263 -0.35 -8.12 -26.99
N GLY A 264 -1.45 -8.82 -27.35
CA GLY A 264 -1.53 -10.27 -27.51
C GLY A 264 -1.63 -11.03 -26.19
N TRP A 265 -2.17 -10.43 -25.13
CA TRP A 265 -2.38 -11.07 -23.83
C TRP A 265 -3.84 -11.14 -23.43
N VAL A 266 -4.23 -12.24 -22.81
CA VAL A 266 -5.58 -12.42 -22.26
C VAL A 266 -5.49 -13.06 -20.88
N LEU A 267 -6.44 -12.71 -20.02
CA LEU A 267 -6.66 -13.40 -18.76
C LEU A 267 -7.83 -14.38 -18.97
N LYS A 268 -7.53 -15.68 -19.08
CA LYS A 268 -8.53 -16.71 -19.39
C LYS A 268 -9.61 -16.82 -18.33
N ASN A 269 -9.23 -16.78 -17.08
CA ASN A 269 -10.14 -16.83 -15.95
C ASN A 269 -10.05 -15.53 -15.18
N ALA A 270 -11.18 -14.82 -15.10
CA ALA A 270 -11.27 -13.62 -14.27
C ALA A 270 -11.12 -13.98 -12.79
N VAL A 271 -10.31 -13.22 -12.06
CA VAL A 271 -10.21 -13.33 -10.61
C VAL A 271 -11.42 -12.62 -9.99
N PRO A 272 -12.26 -13.30 -9.20
CA PRO A 272 -13.49 -12.72 -8.67
C PRO A 272 -13.28 -11.37 -7.98
N GLY A 273 -14.07 -10.38 -8.39
CA GLY A 273 -14.04 -9.02 -7.84
C GLY A 273 -12.95 -8.10 -8.39
N PHE A 274 -11.90 -8.62 -9.01
CA PHE A 274 -10.87 -7.79 -9.61
C PHE A 274 -11.22 -7.42 -11.05
N LYS A 275 -11.36 -6.12 -11.30
CA LYS A 275 -11.66 -5.57 -12.64
C LYS A 275 -10.40 -4.95 -13.23
N PRO A 276 -10.18 -5.05 -14.55
CA PRO A 276 -9.09 -4.32 -15.20
C PRO A 276 -9.33 -2.81 -15.08
N MET A 277 -8.33 -2.09 -14.58
CA MET A 277 -8.36 -0.63 -14.42
C MET A 277 -7.66 0.05 -15.60
N SER A 278 -6.43 -0.36 -15.87
CA SER A 278 -5.61 0.25 -16.89
C SER A 278 -4.57 -0.73 -17.44
N CYS A 279 -4.15 -0.47 -18.67
CA CYS A 279 -3.09 -1.23 -19.33
C CYS A 279 -2.18 -0.24 -20.06
N PHE A 280 -0.89 -0.31 -19.76
CA PHE A 280 0.13 0.57 -20.35
C PHE A 280 1.30 -0.24 -20.87
N LYS A 281 1.89 0.23 -21.95
CA LYS A 281 3.17 -0.20 -22.47
C LYS A 281 4.21 0.84 -22.10
N ARG A 282 5.21 0.45 -21.34
CA ARG A 282 6.39 1.27 -21.06
C ARG A 282 7.45 0.92 -22.07
N VAL A 283 7.88 1.87 -22.86
CA VAL A 283 9.01 1.72 -23.78
C VAL A 283 10.25 2.26 -23.08
N VAL A 284 11.26 1.42 -22.91
CA VAL A 284 12.55 1.85 -22.41
C VAL A 284 13.41 2.17 -23.63
N ALA A 285 13.85 3.42 -23.74
CA ALA A 285 14.81 3.80 -24.78
C ALA A 285 16.12 3.00 -24.58
N VAL A 286 16.42 2.12 -25.51
CA VAL A 286 17.72 1.40 -25.59
C VAL A 286 18.61 2.14 -26.56
N ALA A 287 19.92 1.99 -26.40
CA ALA A 287 20.92 2.56 -27.31
C ALA A 287 20.60 2.20 -28.78
N GLU A 288 20.96 3.11 -29.71
CA GLU A 288 20.73 2.91 -31.16
C GLU A 288 21.15 1.52 -31.62
N GLY A 289 20.21 0.78 -32.23
CA GLY A 289 20.42 -0.55 -32.77
C GLY A 289 20.00 -1.74 -31.88
N ALA A 290 19.59 -1.54 -30.64
CA ALA A 290 18.99 -2.59 -29.82
C ALA A 290 17.46 -2.61 -29.95
N ALA A 291 16.84 -3.79 -29.90
CA ALA A 291 15.37 -3.87 -29.89
C ALA A 291 14.83 -3.14 -28.67
N ALA A 292 13.86 -2.26 -28.87
CA ALA A 292 13.22 -1.50 -27.80
C ALA A 292 12.68 -2.48 -26.74
N ASP A 293 13.24 -2.40 -25.54
CA ASP A 293 12.75 -3.19 -24.40
C ASP A 293 11.44 -2.57 -23.94
N SER A 294 10.38 -3.35 -23.92
CA SER A 294 9.06 -2.87 -23.53
C SER A 294 8.46 -3.75 -22.47
N THR A 295 7.93 -3.12 -21.44
CA THR A 295 7.19 -3.79 -20.37
C THR A 295 5.72 -3.44 -20.47
N LEU A 296 4.86 -4.45 -20.59
CA LEU A 296 3.43 -4.29 -20.44
C LEU A 296 3.08 -4.26 -18.96
N GLN A 297 2.34 -3.25 -18.52
CA GLN A 297 1.76 -3.17 -17.19
C GLN A 297 0.24 -3.24 -17.28
N TRP A 298 -0.37 -4.26 -16.67
CA TRP A 298 -1.81 -4.43 -16.62
C TRP A 298 -2.27 -4.44 -15.16
N ILE A 299 -3.13 -3.48 -14.80
CA ILE A 299 -3.55 -3.22 -13.41
C ILE A 299 -4.99 -3.65 -13.22
N PHE A 300 -5.23 -4.37 -12.14
CA PHE A 300 -6.54 -4.81 -11.67
C PHE A 300 -6.81 -4.26 -10.27
N SER A 301 -8.08 -4.01 -9.96
CA SER A 301 -8.50 -3.62 -8.60
C SER A 301 -9.89 -4.16 -8.28
N ASP A 302 -10.14 -4.41 -7.00
CA ASP A 302 -11.45 -4.69 -6.43
C ASP A 302 -12.07 -3.46 -5.73
N GLY A 303 -11.41 -2.29 -5.83
CA GLY A 303 -11.77 -1.05 -5.18
C GLY A 303 -10.92 -0.74 -3.93
N LEU A 304 -10.39 -1.72 -3.22
CA LEU A 304 -9.47 -1.57 -2.08
C LEU A 304 -8.07 -2.12 -2.39
N ALA A 305 -7.99 -3.36 -2.82
CA ALA A 305 -6.75 -3.98 -3.22
C ALA A 305 -6.45 -3.77 -4.71
N SER A 306 -5.19 -3.87 -5.10
CA SER A 306 -4.77 -3.89 -6.51
C SER A 306 -3.75 -4.97 -6.77
N VAL A 307 -3.78 -5.46 -8.01
CA VAL A 307 -2.78 -6.38 -8.56
C VAL A 307 -2.28 -5.83 -9.88
N SER A 308 -0.97 -5.74 -10.03
CA SER A 308 -0.29 -5.32 -11.27
C SER A 308 0.45 -6.51 -11.87
N LEU A 309 0.20 -6.78 -13.13
CA LEU A 309 0.94 -7.73 -13.93
C LEU A 309 1.92 -6.97 -14.81
N PHE A 310 3.21 -7.31 -14.73
CA PHE A 310 4.23 -6.79 -15.62
C PHE A 310 4.70 -7.93 -16.50
N VAL A 311 4.66 -7.73 -17.82
CA VAL A 311 5.09 -8.71 -18.80
C VAL A 311 6.14 -8.09 -19.68
N GLU A 312 7.29 -8.74 -19.78
CA GLU A 312 8.44 -8.28 -20.60
C GLU A 312 9.15 -9.46 -21.23
N ALA A 313 9.96 -9.20 -22.24
CA ALA A 313 10.80 -10.23 -22.84
C ALA A 313 11.76 -10.82 -21.80
N PHE A 314 11.95 -12.14 -21.82
CA PHE A 314 12.85 -12.80 -20.87
C PHE A 314 14.30 -12.45 -21.18
N ASP A 315 15.02 -11.98 -20.16
CA ASP A 315 16.44 -11.66 -20.21
C ASP A 315 17.16 -12.43 -19.09
N ARG A 316 18.07 -13.34 -19.45
CA ARG A 316 18.83 -14.18 -18.48
C ARG A 316 19.69 -13.38 -17.51
N GLN A 317 20.12 -12.18 -17.89
CA GLN A 317 20.98 -11.36 -17.02
C GLN A 317 20.16 -10.60 -15.97
N ARG A 318 18.92 -10.22 -16.30
CA ARG A 318 18.02 -9.47 -15.42
C ARG A 318 17.11 -10.41 -14.61
N HIS A 319 16.61 -11.46 -15.22
CA HIS A 319 15.60 -12.37 -14.66
C HIS A 319 16.25 -13.60 -14.07
N VAL A 320 16.81 -13.43 -12.88
CA VAL A 320 17.70 -14.43 -12.27
C VAL A 320 16.94 -15.51 -11.49
N GLN A 321 15.82 -15.15 -10.87
CA GLN A 321 15.14 -16.05 -9.94
C GLN A 321 13.62 -15.95 -10.05
N GLU A 322 12.99 -17.09 -10.32
CA GLU A 322 11.54 -17.26 -10.15
C GLU A 322 11.20 -17.47 -8.67
N GLY A 323 10.04 -17.02 -8.24
CA GLY A 323 9.61 -17.27 -6.87
C GLY A 323 8.57 -16.29 -6.35
N LEU A 324 8.28 -16.46 -5.06
CA LEU A 324 7.39 -15.61 -4.30
C LEU A 324 8.20 -14.84 -3.26
N LEU A 325 8.06 -13.53 -3.24
CA LEU A 325 8.62 -12.64 -2.23
C LEU A 325 7.50 -11.93 -1.48
N SER A 326 7.59 -11.95 -0.15
CA SER A 326 6.65 -11.25 0.74
C SER A 326 7.32 -10.06 1.41
N MET A 327 6.70 -8.89 1.32
CA MET A 327 7.15 -7.65 1.94
C MET A 327 5.97 -7.03 2.70
N GLY A 328 5.71 -7.55 3.90
CA GLY A 328 4.52 -7.19 4.68
C GLY A 328 3.23 -7.61 3.98
N ALA A 329 2.35 -6.65 3.67
CA ALA A 329 1.12 -6.90 2.92
C ALA A 329 1.37 -7.08 1.41
N THR A 330 2.46 -6.53 0.87
CA THR A 330 2.80 -6.65 -0.55
C THR A 330 3.42 -8.01 -0.84
N GLN A 331 2.82 -8.72 -1.80
CA GLN A 331 3.33 -9.96 -2.35
C GLN A 331 3.84 -9.72 -3.77
N MET A 332 4.92 -10.38 -4.15
CA MET A 332 5.47 -10.34 -5.50
C MET A 332 5.75 -11.76 -5.97
N LEU A 333 5.17 -12.15 -7.09
CA LEU A 333 5.41 -13.42 -7.76
C LEU A 333 6.17 -13.16 -9.06
N THR A 334 7.29 -13.81 -9.27
CA THR A 334 8.06 -13.79 -10.52
C THR A 334 8.04 -15.16 -11.17
N ARG A 335 7.86 -15.20 -12.49
CA ARG A 335 7.76 -16.44 -13.23
C ARG A 335 8.20 -16.27 -14.67
N ARG A 336 8.96 -17.23 -15.19
CA ARG A 336 9.21 -17.40 -16.62
C ARG A 336 7.98 -18.03 -17.28
N PHE A 337 7.65 -17.53 -18.44
CA PHE A 337 6.49 -17.95 -19.21
C PHE A 337 6.94 -18.26 -20.63
N ALA A 338 6.76 -19.51 -21.06
CA ALA A 338 7.03 -19.92 -22.42
C ALA A 338 5.71 -19.99 -23.22
N ASP A 339 5.71 -19.46 -24.41
CA ASP A 339 4.57 -19.65 -25.33
C ASP A 339 4.49 -21.11 -25.73
N LYS A 340 3.48 -21.83 -25.24
CA LYS A 340 3.25 -23.26 -25.52
C LYS A 340 2.93 -23.55 -26.98
N GLY A 341 2.86 -22.55 -27.83
CA GLY A 341 2.42 -22.66 -29.19
C GLY A 341 3.40 -22.16 -30.23
N ALA A 342 4.65 -21.85 -29.88
CA ALA A 342 5.69 -21.64 -30.87
C ALA A 342 5.91 -22.96 -31.62
N ASP A 343 5.70 -22.93 -32.94
CA ASP A 343 5.96 -24.07 -33.81
C ASP A 343 7.33 -24.65 -33.51
N ARG A 344 7.44 -25.97 -33.39
CA ARG A 344 8.69 -26.71 -33.16
C ARG A 344 9.76 -26.43 -34.21
N MET A 345 9.44 -25.67 -35.27
CA MET A 345 10.36 -25.27 -36.32
C MET A 345 11.02 -23.90 -36.12
N SER A 346 10.53 -23.06 -35.19
CA SER A 346 11.24 -21.84 -34.79
C SER A 346 12.06 -22.17 -33.56
N GLU A 347 13.37 -22.30 -33.69
CA GLU A 347 14.33 -22.60 -32.61
C GLU A 347 14.36 -21.60 -31.46
N LYS A 348 13.54 -20.54 -31.50
CA LYS A 348 13.37 -19.53 -30.44
C LYS A 348 11.87 -19.24 -30.24
N GLY A 349 11.17 -20.09 -29.49
CA GLY A 349 9.92 -19.69 -28.87
C GLY A 349 10.14 -18.41 -28.06
N ALA A 350 9.28 -17.40 -28.24
CA ALA A 350 9.39 -16.18 -27.46
C ALA A 350 9.19 -16.53 -25.96
N GLU A 351 10.18 -16.23 -25.16
CA GLU A 351 10.13 -16.42 -23.71
C GLU A 351 9.81 -15.07 -23.06
N TRP A 352 8.98 -15.11 -22.06
CA TRP A 352 8.50 -13.95 -21.35
C TRP A 352 8.81 -14.05 -19.86
N TRP A 353 8.99 -12.90 -19.24
CA TRP A 353 9.05 -12.77 -17.80
C TRP A 353 7.78 -12.11 -17.30
N LEU A 354 7.12 -12.76 -16.33
CA LEU A 354 5.94 -12.25 -15.66
C LEU A 354 6.31 -11.89 -14.22
N THR A 355 6.03 -10.65 -13.83
CA THR A 355 6.05 -10.20 -12.44
C THR A 355 4.64 -9.80 -12.05
N VAL A 356 4.08 -10.43 -11.02
CA VAL A 356 2.76 -10.09 -10.46
C VAL A 356 2.97 -9.51 -9.07
N VAL A 357 2.48 -8.30 -8.83
CA VAL A 357 2.63 -7.59 -7.54
C VAL A 357 1.28 -7.14 -7.04
N GLY A 358 1.00 -7.33 -5.75
CA GLY A 358 -0.24 -6.86 -5.15
C GLY A 358 -0.28 -6.98 -3.63
N GLU A 359 -1.16 -6.21 -3.00
CA GLU A 359 -1.47 -6.32 -1.57
C GLU A 359 -2.62 -7.31 -1.38
N VAL A 360 -2.36 -8.55 -1.72
CA VAL A 360 -3.31 -9.66 -1.67
C VAL A 360 -2.59 -10.94 -1.23
N PRO A 361 -3.30 -11.98 -0.76
CA PRO A 361 -2.68 -13.28 -0.45
C PRO A 361 -1.92 -13.86 -1.65
N ALA A 362 -0.83 -14.56 -1.39
CA ALA A 362 0.07 -15.12 -2.40
C ALA A 362 -0.65 -16.00 -3.45
N HIS A 363 -1.65 -16.78 -3.02
CA HIS A 363 -2.43 -17.63 -3.94
C HIS A 363 -3.24 -16.81 -4.96
N THR A 364 -3.62 -15.57 -4.62
CA THR A 364 -4.30 -14.66 -5.55
C THR A 364 -3.37 -14.26 -6.69
N LEU A 365 -2.09 -13.93 -6.38
CA LEU A 365 -1.09 -13.69 -7.43
C LEU A 365 -0.89 -14.91 -8.31
N THR A 366 -0.85 -16.11 -7.70
CA THR A 366 -0.75 -17.37 -8.43
C THR A 366 -1.93 -17.56 -9.38
N THR A 367 -3.15 -17.22 -8.95
CA THR A 367 -4.36 -17.30 -9.78
C THR A 367 -4.26 -16.37 -11.00
N PHE A 368 -3.80 -15.13 -10.83
CA PHE A 368 -3.53 -14.22 -11.93
C PHE A 368 -2.46 -14.77 -12.89
N ALA A 369 -1.34 -15.25 -12.34
CA ALA A 369 -0.24 -15.78 -13.13
C ALA A 369 -0.63 -17.04 -13.94
N GLN A 370 -1.48 -17.89 -13.38
CA GLN A 370 -1.97 -19.10 -14.06
C GLN A 370 -3.01 -18.79 -15.13
N GLY A 371 -3.80 -17.72 -14.93
CA GLY A 371 -4.83 -17.28 -15.88
C GLY A 371 -4.29 -16.49 -17.07
N LEU A 372 -3.05 -15.99 -17.02
CA LEU A 372 -2.45 -15.22 -18.10
C LEU A 372 -2.04 -16.13 -19.25
N GLU A 373 -2.52 -15.82 -20.45
CA GLU A 373 -2.19 -16.57 -21.68
C GLU A 373 -1.80 -15.61 -22.81
N ARG A 374 -0.93 -16.09 -23.70
CA ARG A 374 -0.63 -15.43 -24.97
C ARG A 374 -1.72 -15.77 -25.98
N LYS A 375 -2.36 -14.74 -26.55
CA LYS A 375 -3.29 -14.91 -27.65
C LYS A 375 -2.51 -14.81 -28.96
N ARG A 376 -2.77 -15.74 -29.85
CA ARG A 376 -2.26 -15.75 -31.24
C ARG A 376 -3.13 -14.89 -32.15
#